data_d364433436ab863f9faee9865fda2832
#
_entry.id   d364433436ab863f9faee9865fda2832
#
_cell.length_a   1.000
_cell.length_b   1.000
_cell.length_c   1.000
_cell.angle_alpha   90.00
_cell.angle_beta   90.00
_cell.angle_gamma   90.00
#
_symmetry.space_group_name_H-M   'P 1'
#
loop_
_entity.id
_entity.type
_entity.pdbx_description
1 polymer ?
#
loop_
_entity_poly.entity_id
_entity_poly.type
_entity_poly.pdbx_seq_one_letter_code
_entity_poly.pdbx_strand_id
1 'polypeptide(L)'
;MKTTFDTVADALTVLRQGGVIILADDESRENEGDLVALAQDITPETVHMMLREAAGLMCTPVGPGIAERLGFTEMVAESTDPHQTPFTYTVDGTFEATGVTTGVSAMDRAATIRQIANPTATRADFNAPGHTQPLTAKEGGLATRIGHTEAAVDLAQIGRASCRERV
;
A
#
# COMPACT_ATOMS: atom_id res chain seq x y z
N MET A 1 8.27 -17.16 -25.28
CA MET A 1 7.64 -17.86 -24.14
C MET A 1 6.30 -17.17 -23.87
N LYS A 2 5.15 -17.86 -23.86
CA LYS A 2 3.91 -17.23 -23.39
C LYS A 2 4.04 -17.06 -21.87
N THR A 3 4.10 -15.86 -21.39
CA THR A 3 4.05 -15.57 -19.95
C THR A 3 2.64 -15.97 -19.49
N THR A 4 2.53 -16.96 -18.62
CA THR A 4 1.26 -17.36 -18.04
C THR A 4 1.14 -16.64 -16.71
N PHE A 5 0.21 -15.69 -16.62
CA PHE A 5 -0.14 -15.06 -15.35
C PHE A 5 -1.04 -15.98 -14.52
N ASP A 6 -0.88 -15.93 -13.21
CA ASP A 6 -1.82 -16.56 -12.29
C ASP A 6 -3.18 -15.84 -12.30
N THR A 7 -4.21 -16.51 -11.80
CA THR A 7 -5.53 -15.91 -11.72
C THR A 7 -5.62 -14.92 -10.55
N VAL A 8 -6.55 -13.96 -10.65
CA VAL A 8 -6.86 -13.04 -9.53
C VAL A 8 -7.28 -13.83 -8.27
N ALA A 9 -7.98 -14.95 -8.42
CA ALA A 9 -8.38 -15.80 -7.31
C ALA A 9 -7.18 -16.43 -6.58
N ASP A 10 -6.17 -16.87 -7.33
CA ASP A 10 -4.93 -17.39 -6.75
C ASP A 10 -4.14 -16.28 -6.04
N ALA A 11 -4.02 -15.10 -6.66
CA ALA A 11 -3.39 -13.93 -6.06
C ALA A 11 -4.06 -13.52 -4.73
N LEU A 12 -5.40 -13.48 -4.69
CA LEU A 12 -6.15 -13.19 -3.47
C LEU A 12 -5.93 -14.26 -2.39
N THR A 13 -5.75 -15.52 -2.79
CA THR A 13 -5.46 -16.61 -1.84
C THR A 13 -4.09 -16.40 -1.17
N VAL A 14 -3.08 -16.06 -1.97
CA VAL A 14 -1.72 -15.73 -1.45
C VAL A 14 -1.76 -14.54 -0.51
N LEU A 15 -2.43 -13.45 -0.91
CA LEU A 15 -2.54 -12.23 -0.09
C LEU A 15 -3.23 -12.49 1.26
N ARG A 16 -4.32 -13.28 1.28
CA ARG A 16 -5.03 -13.66 2.51
C ARG A 16 -4.18 -14.49 3.48
N GLN A 17 -3.18 -15.18 2.99
CA GLN A 17 -2.23 -15.95 3.79
C GLN A 17 -1.04 -15.10 4.27
N GLY A 18 -1.05 -13.78 4.04
CA GLY A 18 0.04 -12.87 4.38
C GLY A 18 1.22 -12.96 3.41
N GLY A 19 1.01 -13.57 2.23
CA GLY A 19 2.02 -13.68 1.18
C GLY A 19 2.17 -12.41 0.34
N VAL A 20 3.12 -12.48 -0.59
CA VAL A 20 3.45 -11.41 -1.54
C VAL A 20 3.16 -11.88 -2.95
N ILE A 21 2.59 -11.02 -3.77
CA ILE A 21 2.37 -11.24 -5.21
C ILE A 21 3.19 -10.25 -6.03
N ILE A 22 3.36 -10.52 -7.31
CA ILE A 22 3.84 -9.56 -8.30
C ILE A 22 2.63 -9.10 -9.10
N LEU A 23 2.40 -7.80 -9.11
CA LEU A 23 1.38 -7.14 -9.91
C LEU A 23 2.07 -6.42 -11.06
N ALA A 24 1.79 -6.83 -12.29
CA ALA A 24 2.37 -6.21 -13.49
C ALA A 24 1.29 -5.44 -14.26
N ASP A 25 1.68 -4.31 -14.81
CA ASP A 25 0.82 -3.55 -15.73
C ASP A 25 1.11 -3.88 -17.21
N ASP A 26 0.39 -3.21 -18.10
CA ASP A 26 0.52 -3.41 -19.54
C ASP A 26 1.84 -2.83 -20.08
N GLU A 27 2.44 -3.54 -21.05
CA GLU A 27 3.68 -3.11 -21.72
C GLU A 27 3.60 -1.69 -22.33
N SER A 28 2.39 -1.24 -22.67
CA SER A 28 2.15 0.09 -23.24
C SER A 28 2.05 1.21 -22.19
N ARG A 29 2.00 0.86 -20.88
CA ARG A 29 1.88 1.84 -19.79
C ARG A 29 3.23 2.11 -19.14
N GLU A 30 3.56 1.50 -18.02
CA GLU A 30 4.83 1.62 -17.32
C GLU A 30 5.74 0.43 -17.62
N ASN A 31 5.15 -0.71 -17.96
CA ASN A 31 5.84 -1.99 -18.17
C ASN A 31 6.68 -2.37 -16.94
N GLU A 32 6.08 -2.22 -15.78
CA GLU A 32 6.69 -2.49 -14.48
C GLU A 32 5.95 -3.59 -13.72
N GLY A 33 6.60 -4.15 -12.72
CA GLY A 33 6.02 -5.11 -11.81
C GLY A 33 6.28 -4.73 -10.37
N ASP A 34 5.21 -4.59 -9.58
CA ASP A 34 5.28 -4.24 -8.16
C ASP A 34 5.13 -5.47 -7.26
N LEU A 35 5.95 -5.56 -6.22
CA LEU A 35 5.70 -6.48 -5.11
C LEU A 35 4.57 -5.93 -4.23
N VAL A 36 3.51 -6.70 -4.06
CA VAL A 36 2.32 -6.29 -3.30
C VAL A 36 2.03 -7.25 -2.15
N ALA A 37 1.80 -6.70 -0.96
CA ALA A 37 1.36 -7.40 0.24
C ALA A 37 0.24 -6.62 0.95
N LEU A 38 -0.56 -7.31 1.77
CA LEU A 38 -1.58 -6.63 2.58
C LEU A 38 -0.95 -5.89 3.77
N ALA A 39 -1.27 -4.62 3.92
CA ALA A 39 -0.73 -3.77 4.98
C ALA A 39 -1.05 -4.27 6.40
N GLN A 40 -2.22 -4.87 6.61
CA GLN A 40 -2.63 -5.39 7.91
C GLN A 40 -1.78 -6.55 8.41
N ASP A 41 -1.24 -7.36 7.49
CA ASP A 41 -0.51 -8.60 7.77
C ASP A 41 1.00 -8.46 7.53
N ILE A 42 1.47 -7.26 7.15
CA ILE A 42 2.86 -7.05 6.79
C ILE A 42 3.80 -7.23 7.99
N THR A 43 4.89 -7.96 7.76
CA THR A 43 5.92 -8.22 8.77
C THR A 43 7.21 -7.45 8.47
N PRO A 44 8.09 -7.27 9.46
CA PRO A 44 9.41 -6.69 9.21
C PRO A 44 10.22 -7.46 8.16
N GLU A 45 10.09 -8.78 8.13
CA GLU A 45 10.76 -9.66 7.18
C GLU A 45 10.24 -9.40 5.75
N THR A 46 8.92 -9.22 5.60
CA THR A 46 8.31 -8.86 4.29
C THR A 46 8.80 -7.50 3.83
N VAL A 47 8.80 -6.49 4.70
CA VAL A 47 9.34 -5.15 4.38
C VAL A 47 10.81 -5.23 3.97
N HIS A 48 11.63 -5.96 4.74
CA HIS A 48 13.04 -6.13 4.43
C HIS A 48 13.26 -6.82 3.07
N MET A 49 12.49 -7.87 2.79
CA MET A 49 12.54 -8.59 1.52
C MET A 49 12.18 -7.66 0.35
N MET A 50 11.08 -6.93 0.45
CA MET A 50 10.64 -5.99 -0.59
C MET A 50 11.69 -4.92 -0.88
N LEU A 51 12.27 -4.31 0.16
CA LEU A 51 13.31 -3.28 0.02
C LEU A 51 14.58 -3.83 -0.63
N ARG A 52 14.96 -5.07 -0.32
CA ARG A 52 16.17 -5.69 -0.84
C ARG A 52 16.01 -6.18 -2.29
N GLU A 53 14.88 -6.84 -2.59
CA GLU A 53 14.70 -7.51 -3.87
C GLU A 53 14.17 -6.56 -4.97
N ALA A 54 13.23 -5.68 -4.63
CA ALA A 54 12.69 -4.74 -5.60
C ALA A 54 13.54 -3.47 -5.75
N ALA A 55 14.23 -3.04 -4.70
CA ALA A 55 15.11 -1.85 -4.69
C ALA A 55 14.43 -0.54 -5.17
N GLY A 56 13.09 -0.52 -5.22
CA GLY A 56 12.28 0.63 -5.61
C GLY A 56 11.79 1.45 -4.42
N LEU A 57 10.87 2.36 -4.68
CA LEU A 57 10.20 3.14 -3.65
C LEU A 57 9.05 2.31 -3.03
N MET A 58 9.19 1.96 -1.75
CA MET A 58 8.12 1.30 -1.03
C MET A 58 6.99 2.28 -0.72
N CYS A 59 5.83 2.04 -1.30
CA CYS A 59 4.62 2.84 -1.10
C CYS A 59 3.55 2.07 -0.32
N THR A 60 2.61 2.81 0.27
CA THR A 60 1.45 2.24 0.99
C THR A 60 0.16 2.78 0.36
N PRO A 61 -0.38 2.14 -0.68
CA PRO A 61 -1.64 2.53 -1.28
C PRO A 61 -2.80 2.43 -0.29
N VAL A 62 -3.60 3.49 -0.21
CA VAL A 62 -4.79 3.58 0.65
C VAL A 62 -5.99 4.08 -0.16
N GLY A 63 -7.18 3.59 0.19
CA GLY A 63 -8.41 4.13 -0.37
C GLY A 63 -8.71 5.55 0.15
N PRO A 64 -9.55 6.34 -0.57
CA PRO A 64 -9.89 7.73 -0.21
C PRO A 64 -10.41 7.87 1.23
N GLY A 65 -11.25 6.94 1.70
CA GLY A 65 -11.78 6.98 3.06
C GLY A 65 -10.73 6.78 4.16
N ILE A 66 -9.64 6.02 3.89
CA ILE A 66 -8.51 5.91 4.83
C ILE A 66 -7.70 7.21 4.80
N ALA A 67 -7.41 7.75 3.61
CA ALA A 67 -6.67 8.99 3.47
C ALA A 67 -7.40 10.15 4.17
N GLU A 68 -8.71 10.29 4.00
CA GLU A 68 -9.54 11.29 4.68
C GLU A 68 -9.49 11.12 6.20
N ARG A 69 -9.74 9.91 6.71
CA ARG A 69 -9.73 9.60 8.15
C ARG A 69 -8.38 9.91 8.79
N LEU A 70 -7.27 9.61 8.11
CA LEU A 70 -5.92 9.82 8.61
C LEU A 70 -5.35 11.21 8.25
N GLY A 71 -6.11 12.02 7.49
CA GLY A 71 -5.70 13.36 7.07
C GLY A 71 -4.49 13.35 6.12
N PHE A 72 -4.34 12.30 5.30
CA PHE A 72 -3.26 12.23 4.31
C PHE A 72 -3.64 13.06 3.08
N THR A 73 -2.91 14.14 2.85
CA THR A 73 -3.11 15.05 1.71
C THR A 73 -1.96 14.93 0.72
N GLU A 74 -2.19 15.32 -0.51
CA GLU A 74 -1.15 15.34 -1.55
C GLU A 74 0.05 16.20 -1.10
N MET A 75 1.26 15.74 -1.44
CA MET A 75 2.50 16.42 -1.02
C MET A 75 2.79 17.68 -1.82
N VAL A 76 2.15 17.84 -2.99
CA VAL A 76 2.25 19.03 -3.85
C VAL A 76 0.86 19.48 -4.28
N ALA A 77 0.65 20.78 -4.37
CA ALA A 77 -0.64 21.34 -4.80
C ALA A 77 -0.93 21.06 -6.29
N GLU A 78 0.09 21.04 -7.12
CA GLU A 78 0.00 20.77 -8.56
C GLU A 78 1.06 19.74 -8.92
N SER A 79 0.60 18.54 -9.31
CA SER A 79 1.50 17.48 -9.75
C SER A 79 1.90 17.69 -11.20
N THR A 80 3.21 17.51 -11.47
CA THR A 80 3.78 17.48 -12.83
C THR A 80 4.10 16.05 -13.27
N ASP A 81 3.74 15.05 -12.45
CA ASP A 81 3.92 13.63 -12.80
C ASP A 81 3.01 13.27 -13.99
N PRO A 82 3.57 12.73 -15.10
CA PRO A 82 2.79 12.35 -16.27
C PRO A 82 1.75 11.25 -15.98
N HIS A 83 1.99 10.40 -15.01
CA HIS A 83 1.07 9.34 -14.58
C HIS A 83 0.11 9.79 -13.47
N GLN A 84 0.30 11.01 -12.95
CA GLN A 84 -0.49 11.61 -11.88
C GLN A 84 -0.64 10.69 -10.66
N THR A 85 0.47 10.07 -10.26
CA THR A 85 0.53 9.22 -9.08
C THR A 85 0.27 10.07 -7.84
N PRO A 86 -0.75 9.73 -7.05
CA PRO A 86 -1.24 10.59 -5.97
C PRO A 86 -0.39 10.45 -4.69
N PHE A 87 0.86 10.91 -4.75
CA PHE A 87 1.76 10.94 -3.61
C PHE A 87 1.25 11.87 -2.53
N THR A 88 1.12 11.35 -1.31
CA THR A 88 0.86 12.17 -0.12
C THR A 88 2.19 12.53 0.55
N TYR A 89 2.17 13.37 1.59
CA TYR A 89 3.36 13.50 2.44
C TYR A 89 3.68 12.18 3.15
N THR A 90 4.97 11.97 3.45
CA THR A 90 5.43 10.77 4.16
C THR A 90 5.08 10.82 5.65
N VAL A 91 4.93 9.65 6.26
CA VAL A 91 4.58 9.53 7.68
C VAL A 91 5.40 8.44 8.37
N ASP A 92 5.49 8.54 9.70
CA ASP A 92 5.88 7.47 10.61
C ASP A 92 4.85 7.35 11.73
N GLY A 93 4.63 6.14 12.24
CA GLY A 93 3.82 5.97 13.44
C GLY A 93 4.47 6.67 14.64
N THR A 94 3.64 7.18 15.56
CA THR A 94 4.18 7.71 16.82
C THR A 94 4.67 6.57 17.72
N PHE A 95 5.60 6.85 18.62
CA PHE A 95 6.07 5.85 19.57
C PHE A 95 4.94 5.34 20.47
N GLU A 96 4.06 6.21 20.90
CA GLU A 96 2.92 5.90 21.79
C GLU A 96 1.91 4.95 21.13
N ALA A 97 1.63 5.14 19.83
CA ALA A 97 0.66 4.32 19.12
C ALA A 97 1.26 3.02 18.56
N THR A 98 2.54 3.00 18.22
CA THR A 98 3.11 1.93 17.39
C THR A 98 4.43 1.37 17.90
N GLY A 99 5.11 2.06 18.82
CA GLY A 99 6.46 1.73 19.26
C GLY A 99 7.55 2.11 18.25
N VAL A 100 7.21 2.85 17.19
CA VAL A 100 8.17 3.32 16.17
C VAL A 100 9.19 4.27 16.81
N THR A 101 10.47 4.07 16.49
CA THR A 101 11.58 4.87 16.98
C THR A 101 12.01 5.94 15.97
N THR A 102 12.87 5.57 15.01
CA THR A 102 13.35 6.50 13.97
C THR A 102 12.56 6.42 12.66
N GLY A 103 11.70 5.42 12.49
CA GLY A 103 10.88 5.22 11.30
C GLY A 103 11.59 4.50 10.14
N VAL A 104 12.91 4.41 10.13
CA VAL A 104 13.71 3.95 8.97
C VAL A 104 13.73 2.42 8.85
N SER A 105 13.80 1.71 9.97
CA SER A 105 14.00 0.26 10.00
C SER A 105 12.80 -0.48 9.37
N ALA A 106 13.03 -1.70 8.89
CA ALA A 106 11.96 -2.55 8.40
C ALA A 106 10.90 -2.82 9.50
N MET A 107 11.32 -2.90 10.76
CA MET A 107 10.43 -3.03 11.91
C MET A 107 9.54 -1.80 12.07
N ASP A 108 10.11 -0.60 12.07
CA ASP A 108 9.39 0.66 12.22
C ASP A 108 8.42 0.89 11.05
N ARG A 109 8.87 0.64 9.80
CA ARG A 109 8.01 0.77 8.62
C ARG A 109 6.86 -0.22 8.66
N ALA A 110 7.09 -1.48 9.02
CA ALA A 110 6.02 -2.47 9.17
C ALA A 110 5.02 -2.06 10.26
N ALA A 111 5.47 -1.50 11.38
CA ALA A 111 4.59 -0.99 12.42
C ALA A 111 3.75 0.21 11.94
N THR A 112 4.35 1.16 11.23
CA THR A 112 3.65 2.30 10.61
C THR A 112 2.61 1.82 9.60
N ILE A 113 2.97 0.90 8.70
CA ILE A 113 2.07 0.38 7.66
C ILE A 113 0.87 -0.34 8.29
N ARG A 114 1.09 -1.18 9.31
CA ARG A 114 -0.02 -1.84 10.03
C ARG A 114 -0.93 -0.83 10.72
N GLN A 115 -0.38 0.26 11.28
CA GLN A 115 -1.19 1.30 11.90
C GLN A 115 -2.02 2.08 10.87
N ILE A 116 -1.52 2.30 9.65
CA ILE A 116 -2.31 2.88 8.55
C ILE A 116 -3.53 1.99 8.25
N ALA A 117 -3.36 0.67 8.26
CA ALA A 117 -4.43 -0.30 8.01
C ALA A 117 -5.39 -0.49 9.20
N ASN A 118 -5.03 -0.03 10.40
CA ASN A 118 -5.85 -0.16 11.60
C ASN A 118 -7.12 0.70 11.48
N PRO A 119 -8.33 0.11 11.57
CA PRO A 119 -9.58 0.86 11.42
C PRO A 119 -9.83 1.91 12.53
N THR A 120 -9.18 1.77 13.68
CA THR A 120 -9.30 2.71 14.81
C THR A 120 -8.22 3.79 14.81
N ALA A 121 -7.23 3.71 13.90
CA ALA A 121 -6.18 4.71 13.81
C ALA A 121 -6.73 6.09 13.43
N THR A 122 -6.09 7.10 13.97
CA THR A 122 -6.39 8.52 13.76
C THR A 122 -5.18 9.28 13.24
N ARG A 123 -5.36 10.52 12.81
CA ARG A 123 -4.24 11.39 12.40
C ARG A 123 -3.18 11.56 13.50
N ALA A 124 -3.60 11.55 14.77
CA ALA A 124 -2.70 11.75 15.91
C ALA A 124 -1.70 10.60 16.12
N ASP A 125 -1.94 9.44 15.52
CA ASP A 125 -1.07 8.28 15.62
C ASP A 125 0.17 8.37 14.71
N PHE A 126 0.29 9.46 13.92
CA PHE A 126 1.35 9.62 12.92
C PHE A 126 2.06 10.96 13.05
N ASN A 127 3.40 10.89 12.96
CA ASN A 127 4.28 12.03 12.70
C ASN A 127 4.43 12.24 11.19
N ALA A 128 4.60 13.49 10.75
CA ALA A 128 4.90 13.86 9.38
C ALA A 128 5.91 15.03 9.36
N PRO A 129 6.88 15.03 8.43
CA PRO A 129 7.19 13.96 7.48
C PRO A 129 7.80 12.71 8.16
N GLY A 130 7.85 11.59 7.43
CA GLY A 130 8.40 10.32 7.92
C GLY A 130 9.06 9.51 6.80
N HIS A 131 9.09 8.17 6.94
CA HIS A 131 9.80 7.25 6.04
C HIS A 131 8.86 6.26 5.32
N THR A 132 7.57 6.29 5.63
CA THR A 132 6.53 5.51 4.93
C THR A 132 5.77 6.43 3.98
N GLN A 133 5.60 6.01 2.73
CA GLN A 133 5.01 6.82 1.65
C GLN A 133 3.58 6.35 1.34
N PRO A 134 2.52 6.98 1.88
CA PRO A 134 1.16 6.69 1.45
C PRO A 134 0.87 7.23 0.04
N LEU A 135 0.00 6.52 -0.69
CA LEU A 135 -0.57 6.96 -1.97
C LEU A 135 -2.10 6.88 -1.85
N THR A 136 -2.81 7.91 -2.28
CA THR A 136 -4.28 7.88 -2.25
C THR A 136 -4.83 7.40 -3.58
N ALA A 137 -5.40 6.19 -3.63
CA ALA A 137 -6.06 5.69 -4.84
C ALA A 137 -7.20 6.62 -5.27
N LYS A 138 -7.43 6.74 -6.56
CA LYS A 138 -8.56 7.51 -7.09
C LYS A 138 -9.88 6.86 -6.70
N GLU A 139 -10.89 7.67 -6.41
CA GLU A 139 -12.24 7.18 -6.19
C GLU A 139 -12.73 6.42 -7.44
N GLY A 140 -13.35 5.24 -7.23
CA GLY A 140 -13.72 4.34 -8.31
C GLY A 140 -12.63 3.33 -8.71
N GLY A 141 -11.45 3.37 -8.08
CA GLY A 141 -10.39 2.38 -8.25
C GLY A 141 -9.94 2.22 -9.71
N LEU A 142 -9.73 0.98 -10.15
CA LEU A 142 -9.31 0.64 -11.51
C LEU A 142 -10.26 1.13 -12.61
N ALA A 143 -11.53 1.38 -12.30
CA ALA A 143 -12.48 1.94 -13.28
C ALA A 143 -12.15 3.41 -13.60
N THR A 144 -11.46 4.12 -12.73
CA THR A 144 -11.08 5.53 -12.89
C THR A 144 -9.63 5.70 -13.34
N ARG A 145 -8.69 4.94 -12.76
CA ARG A 145 -7.27 5.00 -13.11
C ARG A 145 -6.67 3.58 -13.14
N ILE A 146 -6.07 3.22 -14.28
CA ILE A 146 -5.46 1.90 -14.50
C ILE A 146 -4.02 1.93 -13.97
N GLY A 147 -3.85 1.94 -12.64
CA GLY A 147 -2.53 1.99 -12.00
C GLY A 147 -2.35 0.95 -10.91
N HIS A 148 -1.09 0.62 -10.58
CA HIS A 148 -0.73 -0.30 -9.50
C HIS A 148 -1.34 0.13 -8.15
N THR A 149 -1.43 1.45 -7.88
CA THR A 149 -2.06 2.01 -6.68
C THR A 149 -3.51 1.58 -6.53
N GLU A 150 -4.32 1.78 -7.59
CA GLU A 150 -5.73 1.40 -7.62
C GLU A 150 -5.90 -0.11 -7.55
N ALA A 151 -5.11 -0.85 -8.32
CA ALA A 151 -5.16 -2.31 -8.34
C ALA A 151 -4.82 -2.91 -6.95
N ALA A 152 -3.82 -2.39 -6.26
CA ALA A 152 -3.46 -2.84 -4.91
C ALA A 152 -4.60 -2.58 -3.92
N VAL A 153 -5.26 -1.41 -3.99
CA VAL A 153 -6.40 -1.06 -3.12
C VAL A 153 -7.61 -1.95 -3.43
N ASP A 154 -7.94 -2.16 -4.70
CA ASP A 154 -9.07 -3.02 -5.12
C ASP A 154 -8.84 -4.47 -4.65
N LEU A 155 -7.64 -5.02 -4.85
CA LEU A 155 -7.28 -6.36 -4.35
C LEU A 155 -7.40 -6.46 -2.83
N ALA A 156 -6.96 -5.44 -2.09
CA ALA A 156 -7.08 -5.40 -0.64
C ALA A 156 -8.55 -5.33 -0.17
N GLN A 157 -9.41 -4.59 -0.87
CA GLN A 157 -10.84 -4.51 -0.57
C GLN A 157 -11.56 -5.84 -0.83
N ILE A 158 -11.33 -6.47 -1.99
CA ILE A 158 -11.89 -7.77 -2.34
C ILE A 158 -11.38 -8.84 -1.37
N GLY A 159 -10.10 -8.80 -1.02
CA GLY A 159 -9.50 -9.69 -0.03
C GLY A 159 -10.19 -9.63 1.33
N ARG A 160 -10.55 -8.43 1.80
CA ARG A 160 -11.28 -8.21 3.07
C ARG A 160 -12.77 -8.61 3.00
N ALA A 161 -13.45 -8.34 1.88
CA ALA A 161 -14.87 -8.63 1.73
C ALA A 161 -15.16 -10.13 1.92
N SER A 162 -14.30 -11.00 1.38
CA SER A 162 -14.47 -12.46 1.53
C SER A 162 -14.15 -13.00 2.94
N CYS A 163 -13.47 -12.24 3.79
CA CYS A 163 -13.29 -12.58 5.21
C CYS A 163 -14.51 -12.21 6.07
N ARG A 164 -15.40 -11.33 5.61
CA ARG A 164 -16.63 -10.95 6.31
C ARG A 164 -17.78 -11.95 6.15
N GLU A 165 -17.76 -12.80 5.14
CA GLU A 165 -18.80 -13.81 4.89
C GLU A 165 -18.62 -15.12 5.65
N ARG A 166 -17.61 -15.23 6.53
CA ARG A 166 -17.42 -16.37 7.42
C ARG A 166 -17.69 -15.98 8.89
N VAL A 167 -18.91 -15.62 9.16
CA VAL A 167 -19.48 -15.66 10.53
C VAL A 167 -20.75 -16.47 10.50
#